data_c87a84003a5986bffe5b2b2149b4e702
#
_entry.id   c87a84003a5986bffe5b2b2149b4e702
#
_cell.length_a   1.000
_cell.length_b   1.000
_cell.length_c   1.000
_cell.angle_alpha   90.00
_cell.angle_beta   90.00
_cell.angle_gamma   90.00
#
_symmetry.space_group_name_H-M   'P 1'
#
loop_
_entity.id
_entity.type
_entity.pdbx_description
1 polymer ?
#
loop_
_entity_poly.entity_id
_entity_poly.type
_entity_poly.pdbx_seq_one_letter_code
_entity_poly.pdbx_strand_id
1 'polypeptide(L)'
;MKLQRAASQFAAAVLALGVAACSPEADTSKTASTTPAVPVESFLGRWDLTLTSPDKEYPSWLELSQENGQLKAVMVGRWGNARPLPKVEITNGHLKFVSPKEEEGARSDMVFDGTLTGNTLSGTTSAPDGTMWTWTAVKAPGLKESGTPKWGKPIALFNGKDLSGWTMSKSDAKTVWKVEKGNLVTPGGGPELINDQKFQDFKLHVEFKCDPDSNSGVYLRGRYEVQIETDSPNDPPNRRIGSVYGFLAPSPDLPREPGKWQTYDITLIGRIITVMHDGKTIIDNQEIPGITGGALDSGEASPGPIYLQGSEKGHVYFRKIVITPTEPFNQ
;
A
#
# COMPACT_ATOMS: atom_id res chain seq x y z
N MET A 1 29.84 -29.12 57.32
CA MET A 1 29.93 -28.73 58.74
C MET A 1 28.63 -27.98 59.03
N LYS A 2 27.70 -28.67 59.71
CA LYS A 2 27.27 -28.47 61.11
C LYS A 2 26.67 -27.08 61.28
N LEU A 3 25.53 -26.82 61.79
CA LEU A 3 24.46 -27.44 62.62
C LEU A 3 23.57 -26.27 63.00
N GLN A 4 22.29 -26.43 62.91
CA GLN A 4 21.29 -26.78 63.94
C GLN A 4 20.74 -25.61 64.74
N ARG A 5 19.38 -25.56 64.65
CA ARG A 5 18.36 -25.70 65.77
C ARG A 5 18.08 -24.39 66.52
N ALA A 6 16.91 -24.14 67.10
CA ALA A 6 15.64 -24.82 67.33
C ALA A 6 14.63 -23.79 67.89
N ALA A 7 13.39 -23.94 67.62
CA ALA A 7 12.22 -24.19 68.47
C ALA A 7 12.06 -23.44 69.83
N SER A 8 10.88 -22.84 70.01
CA SER A 8 9.91 -23.18 71.06
C SER A 8 8.76 -22.17 71.14
N GLN A 9 7.59 -22.55 70.87
CA GLN A 9 6.32 -22.64 71.66
C GLN A 9 6.19 -21.72 72.90
N PHE A 10 5.09 -20.99 72.99
CA PHE A 10 4.11 -21.13 74.09
C PHE A 10 2.76 -20.51 73.73
N ALA A 11 1.72 -21.26 74.01
CA ALA A 11 0.30 -20.96 73.87
C ALA A 11 -0.19 -20.13 75.07
N ALA A 12 -1.15 -19.26 74.85
CA ALA A 12 -2.10 -18.86 75.87
C ALA A 12 -3.48 -18.55 75.21
N ALA A 13 -4.46 -19.34 75.52
CA ALA A 13 -5.85 -19.16 75.21
C ALA A 13 -6.48 -18.15 76.18
N VAL A 14 -7.24 -17.19 75.60
CA VAL A 14 -8.23 -16.42 76.38
C VAL A 14 -9.53 -16.44 75.59
N LEU A 15 -10.53 -17.02 76.21
CA LEU A 15 -11.92 -17.10 75.78
C LEU A 15 -12.62 -15.78 76.17
N ALA A 16 -13.21 -15.08 75.22
CA ALA A 16 -14.16 -14.01 75.48
C ALA A 16 -15.38 -14.15 74.58
N LEU A 17 -16.50 -14.43 75.09
CA LEU A 17 -17.80 -14.31 74.41
C LEU A 17 -18.17 -12.86 74.18
N GLY A 18 -18.74 -12.56 73.01
CA GLY A 18 -19.26 -11.23 72.76
C GLY A 18 -19.94 -11.07 71.40
N VAL A 19 -21.24 -11.28 71.42
CA VAL A 19 -22.31 -10.61 70.66
C VAL A 19 -22.18 -10.58 69.13
N ALA A 20 -23.05 -11.32 68.46
CA ALA A 20 -23.35 -11.21 67.05
C ALA A 20 -24.00 -9.85 66.72
N ALA A 21 -23.34 -9.02 65.93
CA ALA A 21 -23.92 -7.90 65.23
C ALA A 21 -24.01 -8.29 63.74
N CYS A 22 -25.24 -8.49 63.27
CA CYS A 22 -25.52 -8.58 61.82
C CYS A 22 -25.16 -7.25 61.13
N SER A 23 -24.12 -7.23 60.36
CA SER A 23 -23.89 -6.17 59.39
C SER A 23 -24.43 -6.62 58.02
N PRO A 24 -25.13 -5.76 57.27
CA PRO A 24 -25.58 -6.14 55.94
C PRO A 24 -24.40 -6.29 55.01
N GLU A 25 -24.33 -7.44 54.34
CA GLU A 25 -23.43 -7.65 53.18
C GLU A 25 -23.70 -6.56 52.12
N ALA A 26 -22.72 -5.73 51.92
CA ALA A 26 -22.70 -4.85 50.77
C ALA A 26 -22.52 -5.71 49.52
N ASP A 27 -23.60 -5.87 48.78
CA ASP A 27 -23.60 -6.44 47.44
C ASP A 27 -22.73 -5.56 46.54
N THR A 28 -21.47 -5.92 46.41
CA THR A 28 -20.56 -5.37 45.39
C THR A 28 -20.88 -6.05 44.09
N SER A 29 -22.04 -5.73 43.48
CA SER A 29 -22.23 -5.94 42.06
C SER A 29 -21.21 -5.14 41.32
N LYS A 30 -20.11 -5.79 40.91
CA LYS A 30 -19.20 -5.29 39.91
C LYS A 30 -20.01 -5.07 38.64
N THR A 31 -20.45 -3.85 38.41
CA THR A 31 -20.87 -3.38 37.10
C THR A 31 -19.69 -3.56 36.18
N ALA A 32 -19.68 -4.66 35.43
CA ALA A 32 -18.79 -4.81 34.30
C ALA A 32 -19.07 -3.63 33.37
N SER A 33 -18.12 -2.74 33.25
CA SER A 33 -18.15 -1.67 32.25
C SER A 33 -18.13 -2.35 30.88
N THR A 34 -19.30 -2.57 30.30
CA THR A 34 -19.42 -3.00 28.90
C THR A 34 -19.10 -1.79 28.06
N THR A 35 -17.83 -1.65 27.66
CA THR A 35 -17.48 -0.76 26.57
C THR A 35 -18.37 -1.15 25.38
N PRO A 36 -19.12 -0.22 24.78
CA PRO A 36 -19.98 -0.55 23.65
C PRO A 36 -19.16 -1.25 22.57
N ALA A 37 -19.68 -2.35 22.05
CA ALA A 37 -19.01 -3.05 20.96
C ALA A 37 -18.87 -2.10 19.76
N VAL A 38 -17.66 -2.01 19.18
CA VAL A 38 -17.41 -1.20 17.99
C VAL A 38 -18.25 -1.77 16.84
N PRO A 39 -19.14 -0.98 16.20
CA PRO A 39 -19.98 -1.46 15.11
C PRO A 39 -19.15 -1.92 13.92
N VAL A 40 -19.60 -2.96 13.19
CA VAL A 40 -18.92 -3.48 11.97
C VAL A 40 -18.79 -2.39 10.91
N GLU A 41 -19.77 -1.51 10.79
CA GLU A 41 -19.80 -0.39 9.85
C GLU A 41 -18.59 0.55 9.99
N SER A 42 -18.03 0.65 11.19
CA SER A 42 -16.84 1.46 11.44
C SER A 42 -15.58 0.92 10.74
N PHE A 43 -15.57 -0.37 10.46
CA PHE A 43 -14.47 -1.04 9.76
C PHE A 43 -14.61 -0.94 8.23
N LEU A 44 -15.84 -0.80 7.71
CA LEU A 44 -16.09 -0.84 6.27
C LEU A 44 -15.44 0.32 5.53
N GLY A 45 -15.08 0.10 4.26
CA GLY A 45 -14.45 1.05 3.36
C GLY A 45 -12.97 0.76 3.14
N ARG A 46 -12.27 1.75 2.56
CA ARG A 46 -10.88 1.63 2.12
C ARG A 46 -9.92 2.14 3.20
N TRP A 47 -8.79 1.45 3.31
CA TRP A 47 -7.76 1.70 4.31
C TRP A 47 -6.37 1.69 3.68
N ASP A 48 -5.60 2.73 3.95
CA ASP A 48 -4.18 2.79 3.62
C ASP A 48 -3.39 2.13 4.75
N LEU A 49 -2.75 1.01 4.43
CA LEU A 49 -2.00 0.22 5.40
C LEU A 49 -0.51 0.51 5.30
N THR A 50 0.16 0.44 6.45
CA THR A 50 1.61 0.38 6.56
C THR A 50 1.99 -0.83 7.40
N LEU A 51 2.72 -1.77 6.80
CA LEU A 51 3.31 -2.90 7.52
C LEU A 51 4.72 -2.52 7.94
N THR A 52 5.04 -2.69 9.21
CA THR A 52 6.36 -2.33 9.78
C THR A 52 7.12 -3.59 10.12
N SER A 53 8.18 -3.85 9.37
CA SER A 53 9.20 -4.86 9.65
C SER A 53 10.35 -4.24 10.46
N PRO A 54 11.27 -5.05 11.00
CA PRO A 54 12.48 -4.52 11.65
C PRO A 54 13.33 -3.58 10.78
N ASP A 55 13.30 -3.79 9.46
CA ASP A 55 14.21 -3.10 8.53
C ASP A 55 13.56 -1.94 7.80
N LYS A 56 12.25 -2.04 7.51
CA LYS A 56 11.53 -1.04 6.72
C LYS A 56 10.02 -1.15 6.83
N GLU A 57 9.36 -0.13 6.31
CA GLU A 57 7.91 -0.11 6.10
C GLU A 57 7.56 -0.59 4.70
N TYR A 58 6.40 -1.25 4.61
CA TYR A 58 5.81 -1.66 3.34
C TYR A 58 4.40 -1.06 3.24
N PRO A 59 4.15 -0.24 2.22
CA PRO A 59 2.80 0.21 1.93
C PRO A 59 1.94 -0.97 1.47
N SER A 60 0.67 -0.90 1.83
CA SER A 60 -0.34 -1.90 1.52
C SER A 60 -1.71 -1.23 1.51
N TRP A 61 -2.74 -1.93 1.07
CA TRP A 61 -4.08 -1.38 0.99
C TRP A 61 -5.13 -2.47 1.26
N LEU A 62 -6.23 -2.08 1.90
CA LEU A 62 -7.32 -2.98 2.25
C LEU A 62 -8.66 -2.29 1.99
N GLU A 63 -9.59 -3.00 1.34
CA GLU A 63 -10.99 -2.62 1.28
C GLU A 63 -11.84 -3.66 2.01
N LEU A 64 -12.66 -3.18 2.92
CA LEU A 64 -13.63 -3.98 3.64
C LEU A 64 -15.03 -3.59 3.20
N SER A 65 -15.82 -4.57 2.78
CA SER A 65 -17.20 -4.39 2.36
C SER A 65 -18.10 -5.46 2.97
N GLN A 66 -19.40 -5.21 2.89
CA GLN A 66 -20.41 -6.17 3.30
C GLN A 66 -21.44 -6.34 2.20
N GLU A 67 -21.63 -7.57 1.74
CA GLU A 67 -22.63 -7.93 0.74
C GLU A 67 -23.51 -9.04 1.28
N ASN A 68 -24.83 -8.83 1.28
CA ASN A 68 -25.80 -9.79 1.80
C ASN A 68 -25.48 -10.29 3.24
N GLY A 69 -24.97 -9.39 4.09
CA GLY A 69 -24.57 -9.71 5.46
C GLY A 69 -23.22 -10.41 5.59
N GLN A 70 -22.53 -10.73 4.49
CA GLN A 70 -21.22 -11.35 4.49
C GLN A 70 -20.12 -10.30 4.34
N LEU A 71 -19.12 -10.35 5.21
CA LEU A 71 -17.91 -9.54 5.09
C LEU A 71 -17.07 -10.03 3.91
N LYS A 72 -16.56 -9.07 3.15
CA LYS A 72 -15.59 -9.29 2.09
C LYS A 72 -14.41 -8.36 2.28
N ALA A 73 -13.25 -8.80 1.87
CA ALA A 73 -12.04 -8.00 1.88
C ALA A 73 -11.27 -8.17 0.58
N VAL A 74 -10.70 -7.06 0.10
CA VAL A 74 -9.76 -7.02 -1.02
C VAL A 74 -8.49 -6.35 -0.51
N MET A 75 -7.32 -6.91 -0.80
CA MET A 75 -6.04 -6.41 -0.31
C MET A 75 -5.04 -6.29 -1.45
N VAL A 76 -4.26 -5.23 -1.43
CA VAL A 76 -2.94 -5.14 -2.08
C VAL A 76 -1.91 -5.42 -1.00
N GLY A 77 -1.10 -6.45 -1.15
CA GLY A 77 -0.03 -6.79 -0.23
C GLY A 77 1.18 -5.86 -0.38
N ARG A 78 2.34 -6.30 0.06
CA ARG A 78 3.60 -5.56 -0.10
C ARG A 78 3.97 -5.33 -1.57
N TRP A 79 3.53 -6.21 -2.43
CA TRP A 79 3.63 -6.21 -3.89
C TRP A 79 2.45 -6.97 -4.49
N GLY A 80 2.40 -7.02 -5.80
CA GLY A 80 1.34 -7.71 -6.52
C GLY A 80 0.09 -6.86 -6.70
N ASN A 81 -0.97 -7.51 -7.12
CA ASN A 81 -2.25 -6.88 -7.46
C ASN A 81 -3.25 -6.89 -6.29
N ALA A 82 -4.29 -6.11 -6.44
CA ALA A 82 -5.49 -6.19 -5.60
C ALA A 82 -6.13 -7.58 -5.76
N ARG A 83 -6.42 -8.24 -4.65
CA ARG A 83 -6.98 -9.60 -4.62
C ARG A 83 -7.97 -9.79 -3.49
N PRO A 84 -9.03 -10.60 -3.70
CA PRO A 84 -9.95 -10.95 -2.63
C PRO A 84 -9.22 -11.81 -1.58
N LEU A 85 -9.52 -11.56 -0.32
CA LEU A 85 -9.00 -12.36 0.79
C LEU A 85 -9.94 -13.52 1.07
N PRO A 86 -9.40 -14.73 1.34
CA PRO A 86 -10.20 -15.94 1.57
C PRO A 86 -10.96 -15.92 2.90
N LYS A 87 -10.47 -15.13 3.86
CA LYS A 87 -11.04 -15.06 5.21
C LYS A 87 -10.90 -13.67 5.79
N VAL A 88 -12.03 -13.13 6.27
CA VAL A 88 -12.11 -11.88 7.03
C VAL A 88 -13.19 -12.03 8.10
N GLU A 89 -12.90 -11.59 9.32
CA GLU A 89 -13.80 -11.64 10.47
C GLU A 89 -13.67 -10.35 11.29
N ILE A 90 -14.80 -9.87 11.80
CA ILE A 90 -14.85 -8.80 12.80
C ILE A 90 -15.61 -9.35 14.01
N THR A 91 -14.94 -9.43 15.16
CA THR A 91 -15.53 -9.96 16.39
C THR A 91 -15.04 -9.12 17.57
N ASN A 92 -15.98 -8.60 18.37
CA ASN A 92 -15.67 -7.83 19.59
C ASN A 92 -14.70 -6.65 19.35
N GLY A 93 -14.82 -5.95 18.22
CA GLY A 93 -13.94 -4.83 17.87
C GLY A 93 -12.56 -5.22 17.31
N HIS A 94 -12.32 -6.52 17.12
CA HIS A 94 -11.14 -7.04 16.45
C HIS A 94 -11.43 -7.37 15.00
N LEU A 95 -10.56 -6.90 14.11
CA LEU A 95 -10.50 -7.29 12.71
C LEU A 95 -9.44 -8.38 12.55
N LYS A 96 -9.82 -9.50 11.96
CA LYS A 96 -8.90 -10.58 11.59
C LYS A 96 -9.07 -10.94 10.13
N PHE A 97 -7.95 -11.04 9.40
CA PHE A 97 -7.96 -11.50 8.01
C PHE A 97 -6.68 -12.25 7.65
N VAL A 98 -6.73 -12.98 6.54
CA VAL A 98 -5.64 -13.84 6.09
C VAL A 98 -5.23 -13.47 4.67
N SER A 99 -3.93 -13.19 4.47
CA SER A 99 -3.31 -13.11 3.16
C SER A 99 -2.56 -14.41 2.87
N PRO A 100 -2.90 -15.16 1.80
CA PRO A 100 -2.28 -16.44 1.49
C PRO A 100 -0.77 -16.33 1.24
N LYS A 101 -0.02 -17.33 1.68
CA LYS A 101 1.45 -17.38 1.54
C LYS A 101 1.94 -17.29 0.09
N GLU A 102 1.20 -17.84 -0.84
CA GLU A 102 1.52 -17.82 -2.28
C GLU A 102 1.58 -16.40 -2.81
N GLU A 103 0.66 -15.56 -2.35
CA GLU A 103 0.55 -14.14 -2.75
C GLU A 103 1.62 -13.26 -2.10
N GLU A 104 2.11 -13.67 -0.93
CA GLU A 104 3.10 -12.89 -0.17
C GLU A 104 4.53 -13.42 -0.34
N GLY A 105 4.73 -14.50 -1.09
CA GLY A 105 6.02 -15.17 -1.17
C GLY A 105 6.51 -15.64 0.20
N ALA A 106 5.57 -16.09 1.04
CA ALA A 106 5.81 -16.43 2.44
C ALA A 106 5.87 -17.94 2.67
N ARG A 107 6.41 -18.37 3.83
CA ARG A 107 6.44 -19.78 4.24
C ARG A 107 5.08 -20.26 4.74
N SER A 108 4.29 -19.37 5.30
CA SER A 108 2.95 -19.60 5.82
C SER A 108 2.05 -18.42 5.51
N ASP A 109 0.75 -18.63 5.60
CA ASP A 109 -0.22 -17.53 5.47
C ASP A 109 0.09 -16.41 6.46
N MET A 110 -0.07 -15.17 6.02
CA MET A 110 0.04 -14.02 6.90
C MET A 110 -1.31 -13.75 7.55
N VAL A 111 -1.38 -13.93 8.86
CA VAL A 111 -2.58 -13.69 9.66
C VAL A 111 -2.48 -12.30 10.29
N PHE A 112 -3.38 -11.43 9.86
CA PHE A 112 -3.52 -10.09 10.39
C PHE A 112 -4.53 -10.11 11.53
N ASP A 113 -4.17 -9.52 12.67
CA ASP A 113 -5.04 -9.35 13.84
C ASP A 113 -4.86 -7.93 14.37
N GLY A 114 -5.93 -7.18 14.50
CA GLY A 114 -5.86 -5.79 14.93
C GLY A 114 -7.17 -5.25 15.46
N THR A 115 -7.10 -4.06 16.03
CA THR A 115 -8.22 -3.34 16.65
C THR A 115 -8.41 -1.97 16.04
N LEU A 116 -9.64 -1.49 16.05
CA LEU A 116 -9.99 -0.14 15.67
C LEU A 116 -10.01 0.77 16.91
N THR A 117 -9.19 1.82 16.88
CA THR A 117 -9.17 2.87 17.91
C THR A 117 -9.35 4.22 17.23
N GLY A 118 -10.50 4.85 17.46
CA GLY A 118 -10.88 6.05 16.69
C GLY A 118 -10.98 5.73 15.20
N ASN A 119 -10.15 6.39 14.39
CA ASN A 119 -10.10 6.20 12.93
C ASN A 119 -8.85 5.42 12.47
N THR A 120 -8.18 4.73 13.38
CA THR A 120 -6.95 3.98 13.08
C THR A 120 -7.12 2.52 13.44
N LEU A 121 -6.83 1.65 12.50
CA LEU A 121 -6.60 0.23 12.75
C LEU A 121 -5.13 0.00 13.08
N SER A 122 -4.86 -0.85 14.05
CA SER A 122 -3.49 -1.26 14.38
C SER A 122 -3.47 -2.69 14.90
N GLY A 123 -2.37 -3.38 14.64
CA GLY A 123 -2.26 -4.77 15.03
C GLY A 123 -0.94 -5.42 14.68
N THR A 124 -0.97 -6.75 14.67
CA THR A 124 0.18 -7.58 14.32
C THR A 124 -0.15 -8.52 13.18
N THR A 125 0.89 -8.98 12.47
CA THR A 125 0.78 -10.03 11.47
C THR A 125 2.02 -10.91 11.50
N SER A 126 1.85 -12.19 11.16
CA SER A 126 2.99 -13.06 10.88
C SER A 126 3.72 -12.60 9.62
N ALA A 127 5.02 -12.43 9.73
CA ALA A 127 5.85 -12.04 8.59
C ALA A 127 6.13 -13.24 7.66
N PRO A 128 6.63 -13.00 6.42
CA PRO A 128 6.97 -14.06 5.48
C PRO A 128 8.02 -15.06 5.99
N ASP A 129 8.89 -14.63 6.88
CA ASP A 129 9.92 -15.45 7.53
C ASP A 129 9.44 -16.14 8.83
N GLY A 130 8.19 -15.87 9.24
CA GLY A 130 7.59 -16.39 10.46
C GLY A 130 7.80 -15.53 11.71
N THR A 131 8.48 -14.38 11.59
CA THR A 131 8.55 -13.39 12.67
C THR A 131 7.24 -12.61 12.80
N MET A 132 7.09 -11.80 13.82
CA MET A 132 5.92 -10.93 14.00
C MET A 132 6.27 -9.51 13.55
N TRP A 133 5.41 -8.97 12.67
CA TRP A 133 5.44 -7.56 12.29
C TRP A 133 4.25 -6.82 12.91
N THR A 134 4.35 -5.51 12.95
CA THR A 134 3.20 -4.64 13.27
C THR A 134 2.63 -4.04 12.01
N TRP A 135 1.39 -3.59 12.09
CA TRP A 135 0.77 -2.84 11.02
C TRP A 135 -0.17 -1.77 11.57
N THR A 136 -0.31 -0.71 10.82
CA THR A 136 -1.28 0.36 11.08
C THR A 136 -2.06 0.64 9.81
N ALA A 137 -3.28 1.16 9.94
CA ALA A 137 -4.05 1.62 8.81
C ALA A 137 -4.89 2.83 9.17
N VAL A 138 -5.00 3.76 8.24
CA VAL A 138 -5.87 4.91 8.30
C VAL A 138 -6.91 4.84 7.19
N LYS A 139 -8.07 5.45 7.39
CA LYS A 139 -9.05 5.54 6.30
C LYS A 139 -8.42 6.21 5.10
N ALA A 140 -8.52 5.55 3.94
CA ALA A 140 -8.06 6.14 2.69
C ALA A 140 -8.79 7.48 2.45
N PRO A 141 -8.07 8.55 2.10
CA PRO A 141 -8.65 9.87 1.95
C PRO A 141 -9.61 9.94 0.77
N GLY A 142 -10.67 10.72 0.90
CA GLY A 142 -11.56 11.06 -0.22
C GLY A 142 -10.91 12.12 -1.11
N LEU A 143 -9.98 11.73 -1.97
CA LEU A 143 -9.27 12.65 -2.86
C LEU A 143 -10.16 13.07 -4.04
N LYS A 144 -11.19 13.86 -3.76
CA LYS A 144 -12.06 14.46 -4.78
C LYS A 144 -11.77 15.94 -4.86
N GLU A 145 -11.15 16.36 -5.95
CA GLU A 145 -11.01 17.76 -6.27
C GLU A 145 -12.34 18.33 -6.75
N SER A 146 -12.68 19.55 -6.30
CA SER A 146 -13.84 20.28 -6.76
C SER A 146 -13.40 21.39 -7.73
N GLY A 147 -13.97 21.38 -8.93
CA GLY A 147 -13.76 22.42 -9.92
C GLY A 147 -12.88 22.02 -11.10
N THR A 148 -12.68 22.98 -12.02
CA THR A 148 -11.81 22.75 -13.18
C THR A 148 -10.36 23.07 -12.82
N PRO A 149 -9.42 22.13 -12.99
CA PRO A 149 -8.02 22.37 -12.69
C PRO A 149 -7.44 23.52 -13.51
N LYS A 150 -6.66 24.38 -12.89
CA LYS A 150 -5.80 25.32 -13.59
C LYS A 150 -4.44 24.67 -13.79
N TRP A 151 -4.04 24.53 -15.04
CA TRP A 151 -2.78 23.88 -15.41
C TRP A 151 -1.64 24.88 -15.42
N GLY A 152 -0.54 24.51 -14.79
CA GLY A 152 0.71 25.25 -14.79
C GLY A 152 1.49 25.10 -16.09
N LYS A 153 2.78 25.48 -16.05
CA LYS A 153 3.68 25.29 -17.19
C LYS A 153 4.20 23.86 -17.24
N PRO A 154 4.38 23.29 -18.45
CA PRO A 154 5.05 22.01 -18.60
C PRO A 154 6.50 22.03 -18.08
N ILE A 155 6.89 20.99 -17.37
CA ILE A 155 8.21 20.77 -16.79
C ILE A 155 8.79 19.50 -17.39
N ALA A 156 9.97 19.58 -18.03
CA ALA A 156 10.69 18.40 -18.47
C ALA A 156 11.39 17.74 -17.28
N LEU A 157 10.97 16.53 -16.89
CA LEU A 157 11.58 15.78 -15.79
C LEU A 157 12.88 15.10 -16.18
N PHE A 158 13.08 14.83 -17.46
CA PHE A 158 14.33 14.26 -17.98
C PHE A 158 14.98 15.22 -18.97
N ASN A 159 16.27 15.50 -18.79
CA ASN A 159 17.05 16.46 -19.58
C ASN A 159 17.71 15.86 -20.83
N GLY A 160 17.61 14.53 -21.03
CA GLY A 160 18.24 13.81 -22.15
C GLY A 160 19.75 13.60 -22.02
N LYS A 161 20.39 13.98 -20.92
CA LYS A 161 21.86 13.98 -20.76
C LYS A 161 22.34 13.10 -19.59
N ASP A 162 21.70 13.22 -18.44
CA ASP A 162 22.11 12.57 -17.20
C ASP A 162 20.91 12.32 -16.28
N LEU A 163 21.17 11.79 -15.07
CA LEU A 163 20.16 11.49 -14.06
C LEU A 163 19.86 12.67 -13.12
N SER A 164 20.21 13.91 -13.47
CA SER A 164 19.92 15.09 -12.66
C SER A 164 18.42 15.19 -12.40
N GLY A 165 18.01 15.38 -11.13
CA GLY A 165 16.61 15.41 -10.70
C GLY A 165 15.99 14.03 -10.47
N TRP A 166 16.83 12.95 -10.48
CA TRP A 166 16.41 11.59 -10.22
C TRP A 166 17.34 10.87 -9.25
N THR A 167 16.77 10.13 -8.33
CA THR A 167 17.46 9.33 -7.31
C THR A 167 17.08 7.87 -7.42
N MET A 168 18.03 6.95 -7.34
CA MET A 168 17.78 5.51 -7.31
C MET A 168 17.36 5.08 -5.91
N SER A 169 16.37 4.17 -5.80
CA SER A 169 15.88 3.64 -4.53
C SER A 169 16.93 2.87 -3.73
N LYS A 170 17.99 2.39 -4.39
CA LYS A 170 19.15 1.72 -3.78
C LYS A 170 20.42 2.25 -4.39
N SER A 171 21.25 2.89 -3.59
CA SER A 171 22.50 3.50 -4.03
C SER A 171 23.64 2.50 -4.25
N ASP A 172 23.58 1.31 -3.66
CA ASP A 172 24.56 0.23 -3.70
C ASP A 172 24.21 -0.87 -4.71
N ALA A 173 23.20 -0.65 -5.54
CA ALA A 173 22.78 -1.61 -6.55
C ALA A 173 23.91 -1.90 -7.55
N LYS A 174 24.14 -3.18 -7.86
CA LYS A 174 25.13 -3.62 -8.85
C LYS A 174 24.75 -3.20 -10.28
N THR A 175 23.47 -3.11 -10.54
CA THR A 175 22.87 -2.66 -11.80
C THR A 175 22.23 -1.31 -11.59
N VAL A 176 22.52 -0.37 -12.47
CA VAL A 176 22.10 1.02 -12.31
C VAL A 176 21.47 1.53 -13.60
N TRP A 177 20.56 2.47 -13.45
CA TRP A 177 20.03 3.23 -14.57
C TRP A 177 21.13 3.98 -15.31
N LYS A 178 21.00 4.06 -16.61
CA LYS A 178 21.96 4.74 -17.50
C LYS A 178 21.25 5.72 -18.41
N VAL A 179 22.01 6.67 -18.90
CA VAL A 179 21.59 7.48 -20.05
C VAL A 179 22.38 7.06 -21.27
N GLU A 180 21.69 6.52 -22.26
CA GLU A 180 22.30 6.07 -23.52
C GLU A 180 21.59 6.71 -24.72
N LYS A 181 22.34 7.42 -25.54
CA LYS A 181 21.83 8.10 -26.75
C LYS A 181 20.61 8.98 -26.47
N GLY A 182 20.62 9.69 -25.33
CA GLY A 182 19.53 10.59 -24.92
C GLY A 182 18.31 9.90 -24.32
N ASN A 183 18.40 8.62 -23.96
CA ASN A 183 17.33 7.88 -23.31
C ASN A 183 17.75 7.42 -21.92
N LEU A 184 16.81 7.45 -20.96
CA LEU A 184 16.94 6.66 -19.73
C LEU A 184 16.76 5.20 -20.08
N VAL A 185 17.62 4.34 -19.58
CA VAL A 185 17.59 2.89 -19.84
C VAL A 185 17.56 2.15 -18.52
N THR A 186 16.56 1.29 -18.35
CA THR A 186 16.50 0.43 -17.16
C THR A 186 17.61 -0.61 -17.21
N PRO A 187 18.24 -0.91 -16.08
CA PRO A 187 19.03 -2.14 -15.98
C PRO A 187 18.08 -3.34 -15.94
N GLY A 188 18.44 -4.44 -16.57
CA GLY A 188 17.72 -5.70 -16.35
C GLY A 188 17.92 -6.16 -14.91
N GLY A 189 16.89 -6.04 -14.07
CA GLY A 189 16.97 -6.27 -12.62
C GLY A 189 17.72 -5.16 -11.87
N GLY A 190 17.04 -4.09 -11.51
CA GLY A 190 17.66 -2.93 -10.86
C GLY A 190 16.71 -2.15 -9.95
N PRO A 191 17.24 -1.09 -9.30
CA PRO A 191 16.45 -0.25 -8.42
C PRO A 191 15.45 0.59 -9.22
N GLU A 192 14.41 1.06 -8.57
CA GLU A 192 13.52 2.09 -9.08
C GLU A 192 14.26 3.42 -9.25
N LEU A 193 13.83 4.23 -10.20
CA LEU A 193 14.33 5.58 -10.43
C LEU A 193 13.24 6.60 -10.05
N ILE A 194 13.49 7.40 -9.04
CA ILE A 194 12.52 8.28 -8.38
C ILE A 194 12.86 9.73 -8.71
N ASN A 195 11.87 10.49 -9.19
CA ASN A 195 12.03 11.92 -9.42
C ASN A 195 12.10 12.68 -8.09
N ASP A 196 12.99 13.67 -7.99
CA ASP A 196 13.19 14.42 -6.73
C ASP A 196 12.03 15.39 -6.42
N GLN A 197 11.25 15.78 -7.44
CA GLN A 197 10.09 16.66 -7.27
C GLN A 197 8.81 15.85 -6.98
N LYS A 198 7.90 16.45 -6.19
CA LYS A 198 6.62 15.85 -5.81
C LYS A 198 5.46 16.64 -6.39
N PHE A 199 4.43 15.93 -6.83
CA PHE A 199 3.27 16.50 -7.50
C PHE A 199 1.99 15.95 -6.89
N GLN A 200 0.92 16.75 -6.90
CA GLN A 200 -0.41 16.34 -6.43
C GLN A 200 -1.26 15.92 -7.63
N ASP A 201 -1.69 16.87 -8.42
CA ASP A 201 -2.49 16.66 -9.62
C ASP A 201 -1.74 17.15 -10.84
N PHE A 202 -1.79 16.40 -11.92
CA PHE A 202 -0.97 16.71 -13.09
C PHE A 202 -1.48 16.02 -14.36
N LYS A 203 -0.96 16.51 -15.49
CA LYS A 203 -0.85 15.76 -16.74
C LYS A 203 0.59 15.29 -16.91
N LEU A 204 0.76 14.06 -17.34
CA LEU A 204 2.07 13.45 -17.57
C LEU A 204 2.14 12.87 -18.96
N HIS A 205 3.15 13.27 -19.73
CA HIS A 205 3.50 12.66 -21.01
C HIS A 205 4.79 11.86 -20.86
N VAL A 206 4.79 10.60 -21.29
CA VAL A 206 5.95 9.71 -21.27
C VAL A 206 6.08 9.00 -22.60
N GLU A 207 7.25 9.08 -23.23
CA GLU A 207 7.61 8.23 -24.37
C GLU A 207 8.48 7.07 -23.87
N PHE A 208 8.08 5.84 -24.17
CA PHE A 208 8.79 4.62 -23.77
C PHE A 208 8.94 3.63 -24.91
N LYS A 209 9.94 2.75 -24.80
CA LYS A 209 10.17 1.64 -25.72
C LYS A 209 10.66 0.44 -24.91
N CYS A 210 10.10 -0.72 -25.15
CA CYS A 210 10.39 -1.96 -24.43
C CYS A 210 11.17 -2.95 -25.29
N ASP A 211 12.11 -3.68 -24.68
CA ASP A 211 12.58 -4.94 -25.24
C ASP A 211 11.49 -6.01 -25.13
N PRO A 212 11.52 -7.10 -25.92
CA PRO A 212 10.73 -8.29 -25.62
C PRO A 212 11.01 -8.76 -24.19
N ASP A 213 9.97 -9.29 -23.54
CA ASP A 213 10.04 -9.83 -22.16
C ASP A 213 10.50 -8.86 -21.06
N SER A 214 10.45 -7.54 -21.31
CA SER A 214 10.71 -6.55 -20.29
C SER A 214 9.48 -6.22 -19.46
N ASN A 215 9.69 -5.89 -18.18
CA ASN A 215 8.67 -5.41 -17.24
C ASN A 215 9.15 -4.11 -16.59
N SER A 216 8.29 -3.11 -16.57
CA SER A 216 8.48 -1.83 -15.89
C SER A 216 7.13 -1.19 -15.63
N GLY A 217 7.10 0.00 -15.04
CA GLY A 217 5.90 0.76 -14.79
C GLY A 217 6.21 2.24 -14.53
N VAL A 218 5.20 3.08 -14.77
CA VAL A 218 5.22 4.49 -14.40
C VAL A 218 4.34 4.69 -13.19
N TYR A 219 4.94 4.98 -12.05
CA TYR A 219 4.22 5.21 -10.80
C TYR A 219 3.90 6.68 -10.62
N LEU A 220 2.63 6.96 -10.55
CA LEU A 220 2.07 8.30 -10.34
C LEU A 220 2.03 8.58 -8.83
N ARG A 221 2.56 9.71 -8.40
CA ARG A 221 2.75 10.08 -6.98
C ARG A 221 3.48 9.02 -6.15
N GLY A 222 4.25 8.14 -6.82
CA GLY A 222 4.92 7.03 -6.15
C GLY A 222 3.99 5.91 -5.69
N ARG A 223 2.71 5.91 -6.07
CA ARG A 223 1.68 5.03 -5.47
C ARG A 223 0.83 4.27 -6.47
N TYR A 224 0.62 4.80 -7.67
CA TYR A 224 -0.28 4.20 -8.67
C TYR A 224 0.49 3.86 -9.93
N GLU A 225 0.63 2.59 -10.21
CA GLU A 225 1.37 2.09 -11.35
C GLU A 225 0.51 2.08 -12.61
N VAL A 226 0.98 2.74 -13.66
CA VAL A 226 0.54 2.49 -15.03
C VAL A 226 1.53 1.52 -15.66
N GLN A 227 1.05 0.33 -15.97
CA GLN A 227 1.86 -0.85 -16.31
C GLN A 227 2.56 -0.74 -17.67
N ILE A 228 3.82 -1.17 -17.73
CA ILE A 228 4.60 -1.40 -18.94
C ILE A 228 5.16 -2.83 -18.87
N GLU A 229 4.43 -3.81 -19.37
CA GLU A 229 4.82 -5.21 -19.31
C GLU A 229 4.63 -5.93 -20.64
N THR A 230 5.32 -7.06 -20.81
CA THR A 230 5.03 -8.01 -21.89
C THR A 230 3.71 -8.69 -21.59
N ASP A 231 2.75 -8.47 -22.49
CA ASP A 231 1.47 -9.14 -22.37
C ASP A 231 1.62 -10.65 -22.53
N SER A 232 1.27 -11.38 -21.48
CA SER A 232 0.94 -12.78 -21.61
C SER A 232 -0.56 -12.88 -21.97
N PRO A 233 -0.96 -13.69 -22.93
CA PRO A 233 -2.37 -13.94 -23.24
C PRO A 233 -3.17 -14.41 -22.01
N ASN A 234 -2.47 -14.98 -21.03
CA ASN A 234 -3.07 -15.51 -19.81
C ASN A 234 -3.18 -14.47 -18.68
N ASP A 235 -2.56 -13.29 -18.83
CA ASP A 235 -2.64 -12.26 -17.80
C ASP A 235 -4.02 -11.63 -17.78
N PRO A 236 -4.58 -11.40 -16.57
CA PRO A 236 -5.82 -10.66 -16.44
C PRO A 236 -5.71 -9.27 -17.07
N PRO A 237 -6.76 -8.74 -17.70
CA PRO A 237 -6.72 -7.44 -18.38
C PRO A 237 -6.20 -6.29 -17.50
N ASN A 238 -6.48 -6.31 -16.20
CA ASN A 238 -6.02 -5.30 -15.26
C ASN A 238 -4.55 -5.44 -14.82
N ARG A 239 -3.78 -6.32 -15.47
CA ARG A 239 -2.32 -6.45 -15.29
C ARG A 239 -1.54 -6.18 -16.57
N ARG A 240 -2.23 -5.97 -17.70
CA ARG A 240 -1.61 -5.75 -19.00
C ARG A 240 -1.13 -4.32 -19.16
N ILE A 241 -0.39 -4.08 -20.23
CA ILE A 241 0.12 -2.75 -20.60
C ILE A 241 -0.99 -1.70 -20.55
N GLY A 242 -0.69 -0.55 -19.93
CA GLY A 242 -1.64 0.57 -19.80
C GLY A 242 -2.69 0.41 -18.70
N SER A 243 -2.76 -0.73 -18.00
CA SER A 243 -3.61 -0.88 -16.81
C SER A 243 -3.11 0.00 -15.66
N VAL A 244 -4.02 0.39 -14.74
CA VAL A 244 -3.61 0.70 -13.37
C VAL A 244 -3.51 -0.62 -12.66
N TYR A 245 -2.28 -1.06 -12.40
CA TYR A 245 -1.92 -2.43 -12.07
C TYR A 245 -2.79 -3.04 -10.96
N GLY A 246 -3.44 -4.14 -11.30
CA GLY A 246 -4.31 -4.88 -10.40
C GLY A 246 -5.68 -4.27 -10.14
N PHE A 247 -5.96 -3.05 -10.63
CA PHE A 247 -7.22 -2.35 -10.40
C PHE A 247 -8.02 -2.09 -11.68
N LEU A 248 -7.49 -1.29 -12.60
CA LEU A 248 -8.22 -0.82 -13.77
C LEU A 248 -7.66 -1.44 -15.05
N ALA A 249 -8.51 -2.16 -15.76
CA ALA A 249 -8.16 -2.71 -17.06
C ALA A 249 -8.27 -1.65 -18.17
N PRO A 250 -7.35 -1.64 -19.17
CA PRO A 250 -7.49 -0.80 -20.35
C PRO A 250 -8.66 -1.25 -21.22
N SER A 251 -9.35 -0.28 -21.82
CA SER A 251 -10.41 -0.52 -22.81
C SER A 251 -10.42 0.60 -23.86
N PRO A 252 -10.04 0.36 -25.13
CA PRO A 252 -9.59 -0.93 -25.66
C PRO A 252 -8.25 -1.39 -25.10
N ASP A 253 -8.06 -2.72 -25.06
CA ASP A 253 -6.78 -3.34 -24.79
C ASP A 253 -5.89 -3.20 -26.04
N LEU A 254 -4.81 -2.44 -25.92
CA LEU A 254 -3.88 -2.19 -27.02
C LEU A 254 -2.61 -3.01 -26.83
N PRO A 255 -2.05 -3.60 -27.91
CA PRO A 255 -0.86 -4.42 -27.78
C PRO A 255 0.35 -3.58 -27.41
N ARG A 256 1.26 -4.16 -26.63
CA ARG A 256 2.61 -3.68 -26.53
C ARG A 256 3.36 -4.01 -27.81
N GLU A 257 4.10 -3.04 -28.34
CA GLU A 257 4.89 -3.20 -29.55
C GLU A 257 6.41 -3.13 -29.23
N PRO A 258 7.05 -4.28 -28.86
CA PRO A 258 8.47 -4.31 -28.55
C PRO A 258 9.33 -3.70 -29.66
N GLY A 259 10.32 -2.89 -29.27
CA GLY A 259 11.21 -2.20 -30.18
C GLY A 259 10.65 -0.92 -30.79
N LYS A 260 9.36 -0.63 -30.64
CA LYS A 260 8.73 0.63 -31.08
C LYS A 260 8.59 1.61 -29.94
N TRP A 261 8.71 2.90 -30.24
CA TRP A 261 8.36 3.97 -29.30
C TRP A 261 6.86 4.08 -29.20
N GLN A 262 6.37 4.06 -27.97
CA GLN A 262 4.97 4.23 -27.58
C GLN A 262 4.84 5.39 -26.59
N THR A 263 3.63 5.89 -26.38
CA THR A 263 3.39 7.03 -25.51
C THR A 263 2.30 6.75 -24.49
N TYR A 264 2.49 7.28 -23.30
CA TYR A 264 1.39 7.50 -22.36
C TYR A 264 1.15 8.99 -22.20
N ASP A 265 -0.11 9.41 -22.32
CA ASP A 265 -0.62 10.69 -21.89
C ASP A 265 -1.61 10.46 -20.76
N ILE A 266 -1.22 10.86 -19.54
CA ILE A 266 -1.96 10.54 -18.32
C ILE A 266 -2.45 11.83 -17.69
N THR A 267 -3.70 11.88 -17.24
CA THR A 267 -4.23 12.92 -16.36
C THR A 267 -4.62 12.29 -15.04
N LEU A 268 -4.09 12.80 -13.94
CA LEU A 268 -4.43 12.39 -12.58
C LEU A 268 -4.91 13.60 -11.78
N ILE A 269 -6.13 13.51 -11.24
CA ILE A 269 -6.75 14.53 -10.37
C ILE A 269 -7.35 13.81 -9.17
N GLY A 270 -6.79 14.04 -7.99
CA GLY A 270 -7.11 13.19 -6.84
C GLY A 270 -6.77 11.73 -7.14
N ARG A 271 -7.79 10.86 -7.20
CA ARG A 271 -7.66 9.46 -7.67
C ARG A 271 -8.35 9.22 -9.02
N ILE A 272 -8.86 10.25 -9.64
CA ILE A 272 -9.48 10.11 -10.97
C ILE A 272 -8.39 10.14 -12.02
N ILE A 273 -8.32 9.07 -12.81
CA ILE A 273 -7.31 8.88 -13.85
C ILE A 273 -7.92 8.76 -15.24
N THR A 274 -7.27 9.40 -16.21
CA THR A 274 -7.44 9.14 -17.63
C THR A 274 -6.09 8.74 -18.21
N VAL A 275 -6.02 7.64 -18.94
CA VAL A 275 -4.82 7.17 -19.62
C VAL A 275 -5.08 7.08 -21.12
N MET A 276 -4.22 7.71 -21.89
CA MET A 276 -4.15 7.53 -23.34
C MET A 276 -2.86 6.76 -23.68
N HIS A 277 -2.96 5.75 -24.51
CA HIS A 277 -1.84 5.00 -25.06
C HIS A 277 -1.83 5.21 -26.57
N ASP A 278 -0.70 5.75 -27.08
CA ASP A 278 -0.54 6.12 -28.50
C ASP A 278 -1.72 6.93 -29.06
N GLY A 279 -2.16 7.93 -28.30
CA GLY A 279 -3.26 8.82 -28.67
C GLY A 279 -4.65 8.23 -28.57
N LYS A 280 -4.82 6.97 -28.11
CA LYS A 280 -6.11 6.37 -27.84
C LYS A 280 -6.39 6.32 -26.35
N THR A 281 -7.54 6.82 -25.92
CA THR A 281 -7.98 6.69 -24.53
C THR A 281 -8.29 5.23 -24.23
N ILE A 282 -7.62 4.68 -23.21
CA ILE A 282 -7.75 3.30 -22.75
C ILE A 282 -8.31 3.19 -21.33
N ILE A 283 -8.19 4.23 -20.53
CA ILE A 283 -8.88 4.42 -19.25
C ILE A 283 -9.43 5.83 -19.28
N ASP A 284 -10.73 6.00 -19.08
CA ASP A 284 -11.38 7.30 -19.15
C ASP A 284 -12.07 7.65 -17.84
N ASN A 285 -11.55 8.67 -17.16
CA ASN A 285 -12.14 9.29 -15.98
C ASN A 285 -12.58 8.27 -14.89
N GLN A 286 -11.72 7.29 -14.60
CA GLN A 286 -12.00 6.24 -13.60
C GLN A 286 -11.31 6.53 -12.27
N GLU A 287 -11.95 6.14 -11.16
CA GLU A 287 -11.35 6.25 -9.83
C GLU A 287 -10.43 5.06 -9.57
N ILE A 288 -9.18 5.34 -9.20
CA ILE A 288 -8.26 4.34 -8.68
C ILE A 288 -8.69 4.00 -7.25
N PRO A 289 -8.95 2.73 -6.91
CA PRO A 289 -9.41 2.36 -5.56
C PRO A 289 -8.40 2.67 -4.45
N GLY A 290 -7.11 2.53 -4.72
CA GLY A 290 -6.04 2.75 -3.76
C GLY A 290 -4.65 2.53 -4.35
N ILE A 291 -3.64 2.46 -3.50
CA ILE A 291 -2.25 2.25 -3.92
C ILE A 291 -2.06 0.88 -4.57
N THR A 292 -1.24 0.83 -5.61
CA THR A 292 -0.83 -0.43 -6.27
C THR A 292 0.34 -1.09 -5.54
N GLY A 293 0.59 -2.36 -5.80
CA GLY A 293 1.80 -3.04 -5.30
C GLY A 293 3.07 -2.32 -5.71
N GLY A 294 4.08 -2.31 -4.85
CA GLY A 294 5.33 -1.60 -5.11
C GLY A 294 5.30 -0.08 -4.86
N ALA A 295 4.21 0.44 -4.28
CA ALA A 295 4.13 1.84 -3.86
C ALA A 295 5.29 2.24 -2.93
N LEU A 296 5.69 3.52 -2.95
CA LEU A 296 6.75 4.03 -2.06
C LEU A 296 6.28 4.23 -0.64
N ASP A 297 5.04 4.64 -0.46
CA ASP A 297 4.40 4.88 0.84
C ASP A 297 2.88 4.76 0.72
N SER A 298 2.18 4.76 1.85
CA SER A 298 0.72 4.71 1.95
C SER A 298 0.05 6.09 2.18
N GLY A 299 0.79 7.17 2.04
CA GLY A 299 0.31 8.53 2.33
C GLY A 299 -0.43 9.19 1.17
N GLU A 300 -1.54 8.63 0.70
CA GLU A 300 -2.26 9.09 -0.51
C GLU A 300 -2.64 10.57 -0.52
N ALA A 301 -2.88 11.18 0.65
CA ALA A 301 -3.26 12.59 0.76
C ALA A 301 -2.14 13.57 0.38
N SER A 302 -0.89 13.12 0.38
CA SER A 302 0.27 13.98 0.15
C SER A 302 0.73 13.96 -1.31
N PRO A 303 1.33 15.05 -1.81
CA PRO A 303 2.05 15.03 -3.07
C PRO A 303 3.12 13.93 -3.09
N GLY A 304 3.35 13.32 -4.24
CA GLY A 304 4.35 12.28 -4.40
C GLY A 304 5.12 12.38 -5.72
N PRO A 305 6.27 11.70 -5.84
CA PRO A 305 7.09 11.75 -7.03
C PRO A 305 6.51 10.91 -8.17
N ILE A 306 6.96 11.18 -9.38
CA ILE A 306 6.93 10.18 -10.46
C ILE A 306 8.08 9.22 -10.22
N TYR A 307 7.84 7.92 -10.27
CA TYR A 307 8.94 6.98 -10.33
C TYR A 307 8.78 5.98 -11.47
N LEU A 308 9.91 5.50 -11.97
CA LEU A 308 10.00 4.48 -13.00
C LEU A 308 10.50 3.20 -12.36
N GLN A 309 9.73 2.12 -12.53
CA GLN A 309 10.10 0.82 -11.99
C GLN A 309 11.35 0.30 -12.69
N GLY A 310 12.31 -0.20 -11.93
CA GLY A 310 13.45 -0.94 -12.46
C GLY A 310 12.96 -2.22 -13.14
N SER A 311 13.37 -2.46 -14.38
CA SER A 311 12.93 -3.66 -15.09
C SER A 311 13.45 -4.92 -14.41
N GLU A 312 12.58 -5.92 -14.21
CA GLU A 312 12.97 -7.24 -13.71
C GLU A 312 13.71 -8.04 -14.78
N LYS A 313 13.36 -7.82 -16.05
CA LYS A 313 13.92 -8.49 -17.23
C LYS A 313 14.04 -7.48 -18.38
N GLY A 314 14.99 -7.70 -19.28
CA GLY A 314 15.18 -6.86 -20.46
C GLY A 314 15.38 -5.38 -20.11
N HIS A 315 15.24 -4.52 -21.10
CA HIS A 315 15.36 -3.08 -20.89
C HIS A 315 14.09 -2.36 -21.31
N VAL A 316 13.78 -1.29 -20.60
CA VAL A 316 12.81 -0.28 -21.02
C VAL A 316 13.56 1.04 -21.15
N TYR A 317 13.28 1.72 -22.24
CA TYR A 317 13.89 3.00 -22.59
C TYR A 317 12.82 4.07 -22.41
N PHE A 318 13.19 5.17 -21.76
CA PHE A 318 12.33 6.33 -21.61
C PHE A 318 12.98 7.57 -22.19
N ARG A 319 12.16 8.42 -22.78
CA ARG A 319 12.56 9.75 -23.24
C ARG A 319 11.37 10.70 -23.11
N LYS A 320 11.63 12.01 -23.14
CA LYS A 320 10.59 13.04 -23.14
C LYS A 320 9.53 12.82 -22.05
N ILE A 321 10.00 12.77 -20.81
CA ILE A 321 9.12 12.72 -19.63
C ILE A 321 8.77 14.17 -19.27
N VAL A 322 7.51 14.57 -19.48
CA VAL A 322 7.04 15.95 -19.26
C VAL A 322 5.82 15.96 -18.39
N ILE A 323 5.86 16.73 -17.31
CA ILE A 323 4.72 16.89 -16.40
C ILE A 323 4.17 18.32 -16.46
N THR A 324 2.85 18.46 -16.39
CA THR A 324 2.14 19.74 -16.27
C THR A 324 1.32 19.68 -14.99
N PRO A 325 1.82 20.24 -13.87
CA PRO A 325 1.10 20.23 -12.61
C PRO A 325 -0.06 21.23 -12.62
N THR A 326 -0.97 21.10 -11.65
CA THR A 326 -1.97 22.12 -11.36
C THR A 326 -1.35 23.34 -10.65
N GLU A 327 -1.97 24.51 -10.79
CA GLU A 327 -1.60 25.72 -10.03
C GLU A 327 -2.44 25.84 -8.73
N PRO A 328 -1.86 26.35 -7.60
CA PRO A 328 -0.46 26.70 -7.43
C PRO A 328 0.40 25.46 -7.22
N PHE A 329 1.50 25.34 -7.98
CA PHE A 329 2.52 24.32 -7.76
C PHE A 329 3.66 24.95 -6.92
N ASN A 330 3.75 24.57 -5.65
CA ASN A 330 4.85 24.95 -4.77
C ASN A 330 5.94 23.88 -4.89
N GLN A 331 7.09 24.27 -5.44
CA GLN A 331 8.28 23.42 -5.53
C GLN A 331 8.93 23.19 -4.17
#